data_291843d97747bc42b33d14ebf9f341d4
#
_entry.id   291843d97747bc42b33d14ebf9f341d4
#
_cell.length_a   1.000
_cell.length_b   1.000
_cell.length_c   1.000
_cell.angle_alpha   90.00
_cell.angle_beta   90.00
_cell.angle_gamma   90.00
#
_symmetry.space_group_name_H-M   'P 1'
#
loop_
_entity.id
_entity.type
_entity.pdbx_description
1 polymer ?
#
loop_
_entity_poly.entity_id
_entity_poly.type
_entity_poly.pdbx_seq_one_letter_code
_entity_poly.pdbx_strand_id
1 'polypeptide(L)'
;MSRRADPSNGDSASASLDDASLDDASPDAVPAGRPVPEAGELVLVVGGAGRVGTRLVTTLRSMGVATRVMTRDPSSAASAALRALGAEIVRGDVTDADPARMDAAVAGCTRVVACFGAQRISKPSDALFLFDEARGPNATDERHPAAVNHRGVARLAEACARAGTVRRFVRVTGMSAGYPPFDFVAVALNAVLSMTIRWQRLGEAATRALKKADPPVEYAVVRPGNLLEGPRPNGSVVVIGYGGARVPAGKVSRDDVAECVLSATFAANAANATVGVAGKAAPSGGVAAEMSWDPARGMHYRTVALADEVFEGEDVHSMMAQVREDEDTLEPQRYEPYVAAFFALLAGVGVLVSCGVARLAKTVVGWALGAA
;
A
#
# COMPACT_ATOMS: atom_id res chain seq x y z
N MET A 1 -30.60 83.34 10.46
CA MET A 1 -29.63 83.89 9.51
C MET A 1 -28.65 82.77 9.24
N SER A 2 -28.84 82.12 8.18
CA SER A 2 -28.30 82.30 6.82
C SER A 2 -27.11 81.43 6.54
N ARG A 3 -27.35 80.51 5.62
CA ARG A 3 -26.57 79.98 4.44
C ARG A 3 -25.48 78.97 4.72
N ARG A 4 -25.72 77.74 4.22
CA ARG A 4 -25.41 77.19 2.87
C ARG A 4 -23.93 77.16 2.58
N ALA A 5 -23.40 75.96 2.37
CA ALA A 5 -22.98 75.45 1.07
C ALA A 5 -22.40 74.01 1.19
N ASP A 6 -22.96 73.10 0.42
CA ASP A 6 -22.41 71.91 -0.16
C ASP A 6 -21.72 72.36 -1.51
N PRO A 7 -20.94 71.59 -2.24
CA PRO A 7 -20.66 70.18 -2.33
C PRO A 7 -19.18 69.84 -2.71
N SER A 8 -18.83 68.61 -2.78
CA SER A 8 -18.37 67.93 -4.01
C SER A 8 -17.50 66.71 -3.72
N ASN A 9 -17.98 65.62 -4.25
CA ASN A 9 -17.28 64.59 -5.03
C ASN A 9 -15.85 64.20 -4.68
N GLY A 10 -15.71 62.93 -4.32
CA GLY A 10 -14.47 62.20 -4.40
C GLY A 10 -14.80 60.71 -4.61
N ASP A 11 -14.79 60.33 -5.86
CA ASP A 11 -14.93 58.92 -6.32
C ASP A 11 -13.98 57.99 -5.60
N SER A 12 -14.50 57.01 -4.91
CA SER A 12 -13.77 55.79 -4.54
C SER A 12 -14.33 54.65 -5.34
N ALA A 13 -13.61 54.27 -6.40
CA ALA A 13 -13.87 53.10 -7.18
C ALA A 13 -13.76 51.86 -6.30
N SER A 14 -14.92 51.26 -6.02
CA SER A 14 -15.01 49.89 -5.51
C SER A 14 -14.69 48.94 -6.66
N ALA A 15 -13.45 48.41 -6.67
CA ALA A 15 -13.13 47.26 -7.49
C ALA A 15 -13.90 46.05 -6.95
N SER A 16 -14.91 45.64 -7.70
CA SER A 16 -15.58 44.36 -7.52
C SER A 16 -14.54 43.26 -7.81
N LEU A 17 -14.18 42.51 -6.79
CA LEU A 17 -13.52 41.22 -6.97
C LEU A 17 -14.56 40.28 -7.58
N ASP A 18 -14.42 40.02 -8.85
CA ASP A 18 -15.20 39.04 -9.57
C ASP A 18 -15.10 37.71 -8.85
N ASP A 19 -16.26 37.21 -8.51
CA ASP A 19 -16.57 35.90 -7.97
C ASP A 19 -16.20 34.85 -9.03
N ALA A 20 -14.93 34.40 -9.00
CA ALA A 20 -14.50 33.27 -9.82
C ALA A 20 -15.09 32.01 -9.20
N SER A 21 -16.20 31.59 -9.78
CA SER A 21 -16.88 30.33 -9.47
C SER A 21 -15.91 29.15 -9.50
N LEU A 22 -15.74 28.48 -8.36
CA LEU A 22 -14.96 27.25 -8.18
C LEU A 22 -15.67 25.99 -8.72
N ASP A 23 -16.68 26.13 -9.55
CA ASP A 23 -17.60 25.06 -9.94
C ASP A 23 -17.50 24.67 -11.43
N ASP A 24 -16.31 24.59 -12.01
CA ASP A 24 -16.15 24.00 -13.36
C ASP A 24 -14.96 23.05 -13.48
N ALA A 25 -14.79 22.18 -12.49
CA ALA A 25 -13.95 21.00 -12.65
C ALA A 25 -14.80 19.91 -13.32
N SER A 26 -14.70 19.80 -14.63
CA SER A 26 -15.24 18.66 -15.37
C SER A 26 -14.81 17.36 -14.68
N PRO A 27 -15.75 16.42 -14.40
CA PRO A 27 -15.43 15.14 -13.74
C PRO A 27 -14.47 14.26 -14.55
N ASP A 28 -14.17 14.63 -15.79
CA ASP A 28 -13.28 13.93 -16.72
C ASP A 28 -11.87 14.53 -16.81
N ALA A 29 -11.54 15.57 -16.05
CA ALA A 29 -10.20 16.14 -16.08
C ALA A 29 -9.18 15.15 -15.48
N VAL A 30 -8.29 14.62 -16.33
CA VAL A 30 -7.16 13.79 -15.91
C VAL A 30 -6.30 14.61 -14.95
N PRO A 31 -6.06 14.15 -13.70
CA PRO A 31 -5.23 14.86 -12.75
C PRO A 31 -3.88 15.21 -13.36
N ALA A 32 -3.46 16.47 -13.23
CA ALA A 32 -2.18 16.92 -13.74
C ALA A 32 -1.05 16.10 -13.11
N GLY A 33 -0.12 15.61 -13.94
CA GLY A 33 1.00 14.78 -13.47
C GLY A 33 0.74 13.28 -13.46
N ARG A 34 -0.49 12.84 -13.75
CA ARG A 34 -0.75 11.40 -13.93
C ARG A 34 0.13 10.87 -15.08
N PRO A 35 0.87 9.76 -14.87
CA PRO A 35 1.74 9.23 -15.91
C PRO A 35 0.90 8.77 -17.11
N VAL A 36 1.38 9.07 -18.31
CA VAL A 36 0.74 8.67 -19.57
C VAL A 36 1.31 7.32 -20.00
N PRO A 37 0.49 6.26 -20.08
CA PRO A 37 0.92 4.96 -20.57
C PRO A 37 1.32 5.05 -22.05
N GLU A 38 2.32 4.24 -22.44
CA GLU A 38 2.69 4.10 -23.84
C GLU A 38 1.62 3.31 -24.62
N ALA A 39 1.57 3.51 -25.93
CA ALA A 39 0.69 2.73 -26.79
C ALA A 39 1.09 1.23 -26.75
N GLY A 40 0.11 0.35 -26.71
CA GLY A 40 0.35 -1.10 -26.69
C GLY A 40 0.65 -1.69 -25.29
N GLU A 41 0.53 -0.91 -24.22
CA GLU A 41 0.63 -1.44 -22.86
C GLU A 41 -0.51 -2.44 -22.56
N LEU A 42 -0.14 -3.61 -22.02
CA LEU A 42 -1.06 -4.57 -21.42
C LEU A 42 -0.66 -4.78 -19.96
N VAL A 43 -1.55 -4.39 -19.05
CA VAL A 43 -1.32 -4.49 -17.60
C VAL A 43 -2.06 -5.68 -17.01
N LEU A 44 -1.33 -6.63 -16.41
CA LEU A 44 -1.93 -7.66 -15.59
C LEU A 44 -2.10 -7.15 -14.16
N VAL A 45 -3.31 -7.18 -13.63
CA VAL A 45 -3.60 -6.88 -12.23
C VAL A 45 -4.01 -8.17 -11.51
N VAL A 46 -3.09 -8.71 -10.70
CA VAL A 46 -3.36 -9.87 -9.84
C VAL A 46 -3.99 -9.37 -8.54
N GLY A 47 -5.20 -9.87 -8.24
CA GLY A 47 -6.03 -9.32 -7.17
C GLY A 47 -6.83 -8.08 -7.59
N GLY A 48 -7.05 -7.90 -8.90
CA GLY A 48 -7.82 -6.78 -9.47
C GLY A 48 -9.27 -6.70 -9.00
N ALA A 49 -9.87 -7.83 -8.60
CA ALA A 49 -11.20 -7.86 -7.97
C ALA A 49 -11.20 -7.46 -6.48
N GLY A 50 -10.03 -7.16 -5.90
CA GLY A 50 -9.90 -6.63 -4.54
C GLY A 50 -10.16 -5.12 -4.47
N ARG A 51 -10.31 -4.60 -3.24
CA ARG A 51 -10.72 -3.20 -3.00
C ARG A 51 -9.79 -2.12 -3.59
N VAL A 52 -8.49 -2.31 -3.57
CA VAL A 52 -7.51 -1.42 -4.25
C VAL A 52 -7.44 -1.76 -5.73
N GLY A 53 -7.38 -3.06 -6.06
CA GLY A 53 -7.27 -3.53 -7.43
C GLY A 53 -8.42 -3.07 -8.33
N THR A 54 -9.67 -3.09 -7.84
CA THR A 54 -10.83 -2.60 -8.59
C THR A 54 -10.67 -1.13 -8.97
N ARG A 55 -10.21 -0.27 -8.04
CA ARG A 55 -9.97 1.15 -8.33
C ARG A 55 -8.90 1.33 -9.39
N LEU A 56 -7.78 0.64 -9.25
CA LEU A 56 -6.71 0.65 -10.24
C LEU A 56 -7.19 0.20 -11.62
N VAL A 57 -7.93 -0.91 -11.70
CA VAL A 57 -8.46 -1.42 -12.98
C VAL A 57 -9.45 -0.42 -13.60
N THR A 58 -10.32 0.20 -12.80
CA THR A 58 -11.23 1.23 -13.28
C THR A 58 -10.47 2.41 -13.87
N THR A 59 -9.44 2.91 -13.18
CA THR A 59 -8.59 3.99 -13.67
C THR A 59 -7.83 3.58 -14.95
N LEU A 60 -7.22 2.41 -15.00
CA LEU A 60 -6.54 1.91 -16.20
C LEU A 60 -7.48 1.85 -17.40
N ARG A 61 -8.70 1.35 -17.21
CA ARG A 61 -9.69 1.25 -18.27
C ARG A 61 -10.21 2.62 -18.74
N SER A 62 -10.41 3.58 -17.83
CA SER A 62 -10.76 4.96 -18.21
C SER A 62 -9.66 5.67 -19.01
N MET A 63 -8.38 5.28 -18.78
CA MET A 63 -7.24 5.77 -19.57
C MET A 63 -7.04 5.01 -20.90
N GLY A 64 -7.91 4.05 -21.25
CA GLY A 64 -7.79 3.26 -22.47
C GLY A 64 -6.72 2.16 -22.43
N VAL A 65 -6.11 1.89 -21.28
CA VAL A 65 -5.04 0.87 -21.12
C VAL A 65 -5.64 -0.53 -21.21
N ALA A 66 -5.09 -1.40 -22.05
CA ALA A 66 -5.47 -2.80 -22.08
C ALA A 66 -5.14 -3.45 -20.73
N THR A 67 -6.14 -4.07 -20.11
CA THR A 67 -6.01 -4.58 -18.73
C THR A 67 -6.53 -6.00 -18.64
N ARG A 68 -5.68 -6.88 -18.10
CA ARG A 68 -6.01 -8.26 -17.74
C ARG A 68 -6.09 -8.36 -16.23
N VAL A 69 -7.09 -9.07 -15.70
CA VAL A 69 -7.28 -9.29 -14.26
C VAL A 69 -7.22 -10.78 -13.99
N MET A 70 -6.25 -11.21 -13.16
CA MET A 70 -6.23 -12.58 -12.65
C MET A 70 -6.99 -12.66 -11.33
N THR A 71 -7.97 -13.57 -11.27
CA THR A 71 -8.83 -13.79 -10.11
C THR A 71 -9.10 -15.29 -9.89
N ARG A 72 -9.32 -15.67 -8.63
CA ARG A 72 -9.74 -17.03 -8.26
C ARG A 72 -11.18 -17.33 -8.66
N ASP A 73 -12.02 -16.29 -8.66
CA ASP A 73 -13.44 -16.39 -9.01
C ASP A 73 -13.82 -15.42 -10.13
N PRO A 74 -13.74 -15.89 -11.40
CA PRO A 74 -14.16 -15.10 -12.56
C PRO A 74 -15.68 -14.83 -12.61
N SER A 75 -16.48 -15.57 -11.83
CA SER A 75 -17.94 -15.43 -11.78
C SER A 75 -18.42 -14.42 -10.74
N SER A 76 -17.55 -13.92 -9.87
CA SER A 76 -17.91 -12.94 -8.85
C SER A 76 -18.48 -11.64 -9.45
N ALA A 77 -19.36 -10.97 -8.71
CA ALA A 77 -19.92 -9.68 -9.11
C ALA A 77 -18.83 -8.64 -9.42
N ALA A 78 -17.74 -8.63 -8.65
CA ALA A 78 -16.59 -7.75 -8.91
C ALA A 78 -15.94 -8.06 -10.26
N SER A 79 -15.74 -9.36 -10.58
CA SER A 79 -15.18 -9.77 -11.88
C SER A 79 -16.09 -9.40 -13.04
N ALA A 80 -17.42 -9.55 -12.86
CA ALA A 80 -18.41 -9.15 -13.85
C ALA A 80 -18.38 -7.64 -14.12
N ALA A 81 -18.31 -6.82 -13.06
CA ALA A 81 -18.19 -5.37 -13.18
C ALA A 81 -16.93 -4.94 -13.95
N LEU A 82 -15.77 -5.56 -13.63
CA LEU A 82 -14.53 -5.26 -14.34
C LEU A 82 -14.55 -5.70 -15.81
N ARG A 83 -15.21 -6.82 -16.11
CA ARG A 83 -15.43 -7.25 -17.50
C ARG A 83 -16.31 -6.24 -18.26
N ALA A 84 -17.33 -5.68 -17.62
CA ALA A 84 -18.17 -4.64 -18.23
C ALA A 84 -17.38 -3.35 -18.55
N LEU A 85 -16.30 -3.06 -17.82
CA LEU A 85 -15.35 -1.99 -18.14
C LEU A 85 -14.36 -2.36 -19.25
N GLY A 86 -14.47 -3.57 -19.83
CA GLY A 86 -13.59 -4.05 -20.89
C GLY A 86 -12.28 -4.69 -20.41
N ALA A 87 -12.16 -5.05 -19.13
CA ALA A 87 -11.01 -5.83 -18.67
C ALA A 87 -11.13 -7.30 -19.06
N GLU A 88 -10.02 -7.91 -19.51
CA GLU A 88 -9.91 -9.34 -19.71
C GLU A 88 -9.84 -10.04 -18.34
N ILE A 89 -10.73 -11.01 -18.09
CA ILE A 89 -10.75 -11.74 -16.82
C ILE A 89 -10.22 -13.16 -17.04
N VAL A 90 -9.12 -13.49 -16.37
CA VAL A 90 -8.51 -14.82 -16.40
C VAL A 90 -8.59 -15.48 -15.03
N ARG A 91 -8.83 -16.80 -15.02
CA ARG A 91 -8.83 -17.58 -13.78
C ARG A 91 -7.40 -17.95 -13.39
N GLY A 92 -7.03 -17.72 -12.11
CA GLY A 92 -5.76 -18.15 -11.57
C GLY A 92 -5.66 -17.90 -10.08
N ASP A 93 -4.80 -18.66 -9.42
CA ASP A 93 -4.41 -18.47 -8.02
C ASP A 93 -2.89 -18.43 -7.92
N VAL A 94 -2.36 -17.50 -7.16
CA VAL A 94 -0.90 -17.38 -6.93
C VAL A 94 -0.33 -18.55 -6.14
N THR A 95 -1.20 -19.32 -5.48
CA THR A 95 -0.81 -20.53 -4.75
C THR A 95 -0.84 -21.78 -5.61
N ASP A 96 -1.35 -21.70 -6.83
CA ASP A 96 -1.35 -22.82 -7.78
C ASP A 96 0.09 -23.29 -8.03
N ALA A 97 0.28 -24.60 -7.93
CA ALA A 97 1.59 -25.21 -8.14
C ALA A 97 1.95 -25.35 -9.64
N ASP A 98 0.95 -25.32 -10.52
CA ASP A 98 1.16 -25.42 -11.96
C ASP A 98 1.67 -24.08 -12.54
N PRO A 99 2.95 -23.99 -12.95
CA PRO A 99 3.50 -22.76 -13.50
C PRO A 99 2.85 -22.33 -14.80
N ALA A 100 2.30 -23.26 -15.60
CA ALA A 100 1.71 -22.96 -16.89
C ALA A 100 0.53 -22.00 -16.80
N ARG A 101 -0.25 -22.06 -15.71
CA ARG A 101 -1.36 -21.13 -15.48
C ARG A 101 -0.89 -19.71 -15.22
N MET A 102 0.20 -19.56 -14.47
CA MET A 102 0.79 -18.25 -14.22
C MET A 102 1.42 -17.69 -15.49
N ASP A 103 2.15 -18.53 -16.24
CA ASP A 103 2.75 -18.15 -17.52
C ASP A 103 1.69 -17.70 -18.53
N ALA A 104 0.56 -18.42 -18.62
CA ALA A 104 -0.57 -18.03 -19.47
C ALA A 104 -1.19 -16.68 -19.04
N ALA A 105 -1.29 -16.41 -17.72
CA ALA A 105 -1.83 -15.15 -17.23
C ALA A 105 -0.91 -13.96 -17.55
N VAL A 106 0.42 -14.16 -17.51
CA VAL A 106 1.45 -13.13 -17.77
C VAL A 106 1.71 -12.93 -19.26
N ALA A 107 1.39 -13.92 -20.11
CA ALA A 107 1.72 -13.89 -21.54
C ALA A 107 1.29 -12.59 -22.23
N GLY A 108 2.24 -11.93 -22.90
CA GLY A 108 2.05 -10.67 -23.62
C GLY A 108 1.87 -9.43 -22.74
N CYS A 109 1.87 -9.57 -21.42
CA CYS A 109 1.79 -8.41 -20.53
C CYS A 109 3.11 -7.63 -20.53
N THR A 110 3.00 -6.30 -20.51
CA THR A 110 4.14 -5.39 -20.41
C THR A 110 4.37 -4.91 -18.98
N ARG A 111 3.33 -4.93 -18.16
CA ARG A 111 3.35 -4.53 -16.75
C ARG A 111 2.53 -5.51 -15.92
N VAL A 112 2.99 -5.78 -14.71
CA VAL A 112 2.28 -6.66 -13.76
C VAL A 112 2.15 -5.97 -12.42
N VAL A 113 0.94 -5.94 -11.87
CA VAL A 113 0.63 -5.35 -10.57
C VAL A 113 0.08 -6.42 -9.64
N ALA A 114 0.79 -6.66 -8.54
CA ALA A 114 0.44 -7.64 -7.51
C ALA A 114 -0.24 -6.95 -6.32
N CYS A 115 -1.57 -6.78 -6.39
CA CYS A 115 -2.43 -6.15 -5.38
C CYS A 115 -3.15 -7.16 -4.47
N PHE A 116 -2.47 -8.22 -4.08
CA PHE A 116 -3.04 -9.27 -3.22
C PHE A 116 -2.25 -9.46 -1.93
N GLY A 117 -2.87 -10.09 -0.95
CA GLY A 117 -2.24 -10.45 0.31
C GLY A 117 -3.05 -11.50 1.06
N ALA A 118 -2.39 -12.28 1.90
CA ALA A 118 -3.05 -13.24 2.76
C ALA A 118 -3.92 -12.53 3.80
N GLN A 119 -5.13 -13.05 4.00
CA GLN A 119 -6.06 -12.63 5.04
C GLN A 119 -6.30 -13.81 5.97
N ARG A 120 -5.40 -14.04 6.93
CA ARG A 120 -5.44 -15.17 7.82
C ARG A 120 -4.99 -14.75 9.23
N ILE A 121 -5.77 -15.12 10.22
CA ILE A 121 -5.39 -15.00 11.63
C ILE A 121 -4.57 -16.23 12.02
N SER A 122 -3.57 -16.05 12.87
CA SER A 122 -2.71 -17.12 13.38
C SER A 122 -3.50 -18.20 14.09
N LYS A 123 -3.08 -19.44 13.87
CA LYS A 123 -3.56 -20.60 14.63
C LYS A 123 -2.47 -20.99 15.64
N PRO A 124 -2.80 -21.66 16.77
CA PRO A 124 -1.81 -22.12 17.72
C PRO A 124 -0.70 -22.98 17.09
N SER A 125 -1.04 -23.77 16.08
CA SER A 125 -0.07 -24.57 15.32
C SER A 125 1.02 -23.75 14.63
N ASP A 126 0.77 -22.49 14.29
CA ASP A 126 1.75 -21.65 13.58
C ASP A 126 2.94 -21.33 14.50
N ALA A 127 2.70 -21.20 15.82
CA ALA A 127 3.74 -20.95 16.80
C ALA A 127 4.79 -22.08 16.88
N LEU A 128 4.38 -23.30 16.55
CA LEU A 128 5.29 -24.46 16.54
C LEU A 128 6.25 -24.47 15.36
N PHE A 129 5.95 -23.72 14.30
CA PHE A 129 6.69 -23.71 13.03
C PHE A 129 7.26 -22.34 12.67
N LEU A 130 7.45 -21.43 13.66
CA LEU A 130 7.96 -20.07 13.42
C LEU A 130 9.27 -20.04 12.64
N PHE A 131 10.14 -21.02 12.90
CA PHE A 131 11.50 -21.11 12.31
C PHE A 131 11.59 -22.09 11.13
N ASP A 132 10.51 -22.79 10.80
CA ASP A 132 10.52 -23.84 9.77
C ASP A 132 9.58 -23.50 8.62
N GLU A 133 10.16 -23.06 7.51
CA GLU A 133 9.41 -22.71 6.29
C GLU A 133 8.88 -23.91 5.53
N ALA A 134 9.52 -25.07 5.71
CA ALA A 134 9.26 -26.28 4.95
C ALA A 134 8.25 -27.21 5.58
N ARG A 135 7.78 -26.90 6.81
CA ARG A 135 6.89 -27.77 7.57
C ARG A 135 5.63 -27.07 8.07
N GLY A 136 4.68 -27.89 8.47
CA GLY A 136 3.43 -27.46 9.08
C GLY A 136 2.61 -26.54 8.18
N PRO A 137 1.86 -25.60 8.76
CA PRO A 137 1.00 -24.69 8.01
C PRO A 137 1.75 -23.83 7.00
N ASN A 138 3.03 -23.51 7.26
CA ASN A 138 3.89 -22.77 6.35
C ASN A 138 4.01 -23.47 4.99
N ALA A 139 4.09 -24.79 4.98
CA ALA A 139 4.24 -25.58 3.76
C ALA A 139 2.90 -25.97 3.11
N THR A 140 1.88 -26.30 3.92
CA THR A 140 0.68 -27.01 3.44
C THR A 140 -0.60 -26.17 3.36
N ASP A 141 -0.69 -25.05 4.09
CA ASP A 141 -1.89 -24.20 4.05
C ASP A 141 -1.76 -23.14 2.93
N GLU A 142 -2.53 -23.31 1.85
CA GLU A 142 -2.56 -22.39 0.70
C GLU A 142 -3.01 -20.97 1.08
N ARG A 143 -3.71 -20.79 2.20
CA ARG A 143 -4.13 -19.49 2.70
C ARG A 143 -3.08 -18.85 3.60
N HIS A 144 -2.03 -19.60 3.96
CA HIS A 144 -0.98 -19.10 4.83
C HIS A 144 -0.20 -17.96 4.15
N PRO A 145 0.23 -16.92 4.90
CA PRO A 145 1.04 -15.83 4.34
C PRO A 145 2.31 -16.32 3.63
N ALA A 146 2.92 -17.43 4.07
CA ALA A 146 4.04 -18.05 3.37
C ALA A 146 3.68 -18.47 1.94
N ALA A 147 2.50 -19.06 1.74
CA ALA A 147 2.06 -19.46 0.41
C ALA A 147 1.69 -18.25 -0.46
N VAL A 148 0.94 -17.29 0.09
CA VAL A 148 0.40 -16.16 -0.66
C VAL A 148 1.42 -15.03 -0.82
N ASN A 149 1.99 -14.53 0.31
CA ASN A 149 2.81 -13.31 0.31
C ASN A 149 4.28 -13.57 -0.08
N HIS A 150 4.76 -14.81 0.01
CA HIS A 150 6.12 -15.18 -0.39
C HIS A 150 6.13 -16.05 -1.65
N ARG A 151 5.77 -17.34 -1.55
CA ARG A 151 5.86 -18.27 -2.69
C ARG A 151 5.01 -17.86 -3.89
N GLY A 152 3.79 -17.37 -3.64
CA GLY A 152 2.92 -16.86 -4.70
C GLY A 152 3.50 -15.65 -5.42
N VAL A 153 4.15 -14.74 -4.68
CA VAL A 153 4.84 -13.59 -5.28
C VAL A 153 6.07 -14.05 -6.06
N ALA A 154 6.87 -14.97 -5.51
CA ALA A 154 8.04 -15.50 -6.18
C ALA A 154 7.67 -16.18 -7.52
N ARG A 155 6.65 -17.05 -7.53
CA ARG A 155 6.15 -17.70 -8.76
C ARG A 155 5.68 -16.68 -9.81
N LEU A 156 4.96 -15.65 -9.38
CA LEU A 156 4.52 -14.59 -10.30
C LEU A 156 5.71 -13.80 -10.85
N ALA A 157 6.69 -13.48 -10.02
CA ALA A 157 7.92 -12.83 -10.45
C ALA A 157 8.72 -13.69 -11.44
N GLU A 158 8.87 -14.99 -11.17
CA GLU A 158 9.50 -15.95 -12.08
C GLU A 158 8.77 -16.04 -13.43
N ALA A 159 7.43 -16.06 -13.43
CA ALA A 159 6.64 -16.03 -14.64
C ALA A 159 6.86 -14.74 -15.46
N CYS A 160 6.98 -13.60 -14.78
CA CYS A 160 7.31 -12.32 -15.43
C CYS A 160 8.70 -12.37 -16.10
N ALA A 161 9.71 -12.92 -15.41
CA ALA A 161 11.04 -13.08 -15.99
C ALA A 161 11.03 -14.02 -17.21
N ARG A 162 10.33 -15.17 -17.11
CA ARG A 162 10.21 -16.11 -18.26
C ARG A 162 9.47 -15.53 -19.45
N ALA A 163 8.47 -14.67 -19.22
CA ALA A 163 7.67 -14.06 -20.29
C ALA A 163 8.50 -13.17 -21.23
N GLY A 164 9.56 -12.53 -20.74
CA GLY A 164 10.44 -11.66 -21.50
C GLY A 164 9.81 -10.37 -22.04
N THR A 165 8.49 -10.18 -21.83
CA THR A 165 7.73 -9.00 -22.27
C THR A 165 7.44 -8.01 -21.14
N VAL A 166 7.53 -8.46 -19.89
CA VAL A 166 7.25 -7.65 -18.71
C VAL A 166 8.42 -6.71 -18.45
N ARG A 167 8.14 -5.41 -18.50
CA ARG A 167 9.13 -4.35 -18.23
C ARG A 167 9.12 -3.92 -16.77
N ARG A 168 7.97 -3.98 -16.08
CA ARG A 168 7.87 -3.60 -14.66
C ARG A 168 6.88 -4.47 -13.90
N PHE A 169 7.29 -4.82 -12.68
CA PHE A 169 6.50 -5.54 -11.69
C PHE A 169 6.26 -4.66 -10.47
N VAL A 170 5.01 -4.37 -10.15
CA VAL A 170 4.62 -3.56 -8.98
C VAL A 170 4.04 -4.46 -7.89
N ARG A 171 4.59 -4.39 -6.68
CA ARG A 171 4.11 -5.13 -5.51
C ARG A 171 3.47 -4.19 -4.49
N VAL A 172 2.22 -4.45 -4.10
CA VAL A 172 1.56 -3.77 -2.99
C VAL A 172 1.64 -4.64 -1.74
N THR A 173 2.24 -4.12 -0.67
CA THR A 173 2.37 -4.82 0.62
C THR A 173 1.67 -4.07 1.74
N GLY A 174 2.40 -3.56 2.71
CA GLY A 174 1.91 -2.73 3.80
C GLY A 174 3.07 -2.03 4.49
N MET A 175 2.81 -0.90 5.10
CA MET A 175 3.83 -0.05 5.74
C MET A 175 4.62 -0.80 6.81
N SER A 176 3.97 -1.71 7.54
CA SER A 176 4.61 -2.54 8.56
C SER A 176 5.74 -3.42 8.03
N ALA A 177 5.77 -3.70 6.72
CA ALA A 177 6.91 -4.40 6.10
C ALA A 177 8.21 -3.58 6.16
N GLY A 178 8.16 -2.28 6.37
CA GLY A 178 9.30 -1.41 6.62
C GLY A 178 9.74 -1.31 8.08
N TYR A 179 8.99 -1.87 9.03
CA TYR A 179 9.30 -1.74 10.44
C TYR A 179 10.46 -2.67 10.86
N PRO A 180 11.32 -2.22 11.78
CA PRO A 180 12.37 -3.07 12.33
C PRO A 180 11.79 -4.35 13.00
N PRO A 181 12.55 -5.46 13.05
CA PRO A 181 12.07 -6.72 13.61
C PRO A 181 11.69 -6.65 15.10
N PHE A 182 12.30 -5.73 15.85
CA PHE A 182 12.05 -5.50 17.28
C PHE A 182 10.93 -4.47 17.53
N ASP A 183 10.36 -3.86 16.49
CA ASP A 183 9.23 -2.94 16.65
C ASP A 183 8.02 -3.69 17.20
N PHE A 184 7.38 -3.15 18.25
CA PHE A 184 6.27 -3.81 18.93
C PHE A 184 5.10 -4.10 17.98
N VAL A 185 4.78 -3.17 17.06
CA VAL A 185 3.70 -3.37 16.08
C VAL A 185 4.07 -4.48 15.11
N ALA A 186 5.33 -4.53 14.66
CA ALA A 186 5.80 -5.60 13.78
C ALA A 186 5.76 -6.96 14.47
N VAL A 187 6.19 -7.04 15.73
CA VAL A 187 6.14 -8.28 16.54
C VAL A 187 4.69 -8.73 16.75
N ALA A 188 3.80 -7.81 17.17
CA ALA A 188 2.39 -8.11 17.40
C ALA A 188 1.67 -8.58 16.12
N LEU A 189 1.87 -7.88 15.00
CA LEU A 189 1.28 -8.27 13.71
C LEU A 189 1.80 -9.63 13.22
N ASN A 190 3.09 -9.90 13.38
CA ASN A 190 3.64 -11.22 13.06
C ASN A 190 3.05 -12.33 13.93
N ALA A 191 2.90 -12.08 15.22
CA ALA A 191 2.31 -13.05 16.14
C ALA A 191 0.83 -13.34 15.82
N VAL A 192 0.06 -12.30 15.49
CA VAL A 192 -1.40 -12.41 15.25
C VAL A 192 -1.74 -12.85 13.82
N LEU A 193 -0.89 -12.54 12.84
CA LEU A 193 -1.16 -12.76 11.41
C LEU A 193 -0.18 -13.76 10.76
N SER A 194 0.21 -14.79 11.49
CA SER A 194 1.02 -15.90 10.95
C SER A 194 2.31 -15.43 10.26
N MET A 195 3.08 -14.58 10.95
CA MET A 195 4.34 -14.01 10.44
C MET A 195 4.17 -13.21 9.14
N THR A 196 3.04 -12.53 8.97
CA THR A 196 2.69 -11.86 7.70
C THR A 196 3.73 -10.86 7.22
N ILE A 197 4.35 -10.09 8.12
CA ILE A 197 5.37 -9.10 7.76
C ILE A 197 6.63 -9.79 7.22
N ARG A 198 7.07 -10.86 7.89
CA ARG A 198 8.19 -11.68 7.41
C ARG A 198 7.94 -12.16 5.98
N TRP A 199 6.76 -12.73 5.73
CA TRP A 199 6.42 -13.27 4.42
C TRP A 199 6.24 -12.18 3.35
N GLN A 200 5.73 -11.01 3.73
CA GLN A 200 5.70 -9.85 2.82
C GLN A 200 7.11 -9.42 2.43
N ARG A 201 8.05 -9.34 3.38
CA ARG A 201 9.43 -8.96 3.08
C ARG A 201 10.15 -9.97 2.19
N LEU A 202 9.92 -11.26 2.38
CA LEU A 202 10.46 -12.29 1.48
C LEU A 202 9.86 -12.17 0.06
N GLY A 203 8.57 -11.86 -0.05
CA GLY A 203 7.95 -11.54 -1.33
C GLY A 203 8.52 -10.27 -1.98
N GLU A 204 8.81 -9.23 -1.19
CA GLU A 204 9.49 -8.04 -1.69
C GLU A 204 10.92 -8.36 -2.15
N ALA A 205 11.64 -9.23 -1.44
CA ALA A 205 12.97 -9.67 -1.87
C ALA A 205 12.92 -10.41 -3.21
N ALA A 206 11.92 -11.30 -3.41
CA ALA A 206 11.68 -11.94 -4.70
C ALA A 206 11.33 -10.92 -5.81
N THR A 207 10.57 -9.88 -5.46
CA THR A 207 10.25 -8.78 -6.38
C THR A 207 11.51 -8.01 -6.80
N ARG A 208 12.38 -7.65 -5.84
CA ARG A 208 13.64 -6.93 -6.11
C ARG A 208 14.65 -7.76 -6.92
N ALA A 209 14.62 -9.09 -6.77
CA ALA A 209 15.48 -9.99 -7.53
C ALA A 209 15.24 -9.91 -9.05
N LEU A 210 14.08 -9.43 -9.48
CA LEU A 210 13.72 -9.21 -10.89
C LEU A 210 14.68 -8.25 -11.62
N LYS A 211 15.27 -7.28 -10.92
CA LYS A 211 16.31 -6.38 -11.47
C LYS A 211 17.52 -7.16 -12.03
N LYS A 212 17.76 -8.39 -11.53
CA LYS A 212 18.87 -9.26 -11.93
C LYS A 212 18.45 -10.35 -12.93
N ALA A 213 17.20 -10.35 -13.38
CA ALA A 213 16.72 -11.28 -14.40
C ALA A 213 17.33 -10.95 -15.78
N ASP A 214 17.21 -11.88 -16.71
CA ASP A 214 17.63 -11.69 -18.10
C ASP A 214 16.45 -12.02 -19.05
N PRO A 215 15.86 -11.02 -19.72
CA PRO A 215 16.12 -9.57 -19.55
C PRO A 215 15.69 -9.04 -18.16
N PRO A 216 16.30 -7.95 -17.68
CA PRO A 216 15.97 -7.38 -16.39
C PRO A 216 14.55 -6.81 -16.40
N VAL A 217 13.84 -7.04 -15.27
CA VAL A 217 12.49 -6.49 -15.04
C VAL A 217 12.59 -5.47 -13.91
N GLU A 218 12.20 -4.23 -14.17
CA GLU A 218 12.09 -3.20 -13.15
C GLU A 218 11.08 -3.61 -12.09
N TYR A 219 11.29 -3.20 -10.85
CA TYR A 219 10.30 -3.39 -9.81
C TYR A 219 9.82 -2.05 -9.23
N ALA A 220 8.67 -2.06 -8.57
CA ALA A 220 8.28 -1.06 -7.61
C ALA A 220 7.53 -1.72 -6.45
N VAL A 221 7.78 -1.25 -5.23
CA VAL A 221 7.09 -1.73 -4.02
C VAL A 221 6.31 -0.58 -3.41
N VAL A 222 5.00 -0.74 -3.25
CA VAL A 222 4.14 0.24 -2.59
C VAL A 222 3.70 -0.32 -1.23
N ARG A 223 4.01 0.40 -0.16
CA ARG A 223 3.70 0.05 1.23
C ARG A 223 2.66 1.01 1.82
N PRO A 224 1.37 0.78 1.62
CA PRO A 224 0.33 1.63 2.20
C PRO A 224 0.24 1.47 3.71
N GLY A 225 -0.15 2.56 4.37
CA GLY A 225 -0.60 2.57 5.76
C GLY A 225 -1.97 1.90 5.94
N ASN A 226 -2.65 2.21 7.05
CA ASN A 226 -3.98 1.67 7.32
C ASN A 226 -4.99 2.19 6.29
N LEU A 227 -5.67 1.26 5.61
CA LEU A 227 -6.58 1.60 4.51
C LEU A 227 -7.94 2.09 5.02
N LEU A 228 -8.39 3.26 4.55
CA LEU A 228 -9.73 3.78 4.74
C LEU A 228 -10.73 3.12 3.77
N GLU A 229 -11.99 2.98 4.20
CA GLU A 229 -13.08 2.49 3.35
C GLU A 229 -13.67 3.59 2.45
N GLY A 230 -13.52 4.84 2.80
CA GLY A 230 -14.06 5.99 2.07
C GLY A 230 -13.01 6.81 1.35
N PRO A 231 -13.42 7.94 0.78
CA PRO A 231 -12.51 8.91 0.18
C PRO A 231 -11.57 9.50 1.22
N ARG A 232 -10.57 10.23 0.75
CA ARG A 232 -9.68 11.01 1.63
C ARG A 232 -10.52 11.99 2.44
N PRO A 233 -10.38 12.06 3.78
CA PRO A 233 -11.09 13.05 4.59
C PRO A 233 -10.69 14.48 4.18
N ASN A 234 -11.66 15.39 4.16
CA ASN A 234 -11.40 16.79 3.89
C ASN A 234 -10.35 17.35 4.88
N GLY A 235 -9.46 18.20 4.37
CA GLY A 235 -8.36 18.74 5.16
C GLY A 235 -7.30 17.74 5.56
N SER A 236 -7.18 16.61 4.85
CA SER A 236 -6.06 15.68 5.01
C SER A 236 -5.18 15.65 3.75
N VAL A 237 -3.92 15.34 3.95
CA VAL A 237 -2.90 15.23 2.91
C VAL A 237 -2.36 13.81 2.84
N VAL A 238 -1.73 13.46 1.72
CA VAL A 238 -0.97 12.21 1.57
C VAL A 238 0.48 12.48 1.93
N VAL A 239 1.11 11.51 2.58
CA VAL A 239 2.54 11.50 2.87
C VAL A 239 3.15 10.34 2.11
N ILE A 240 4.16 10.63 1.31
CA ILE A 240 4.93 9.64 0.54
C ILE A 240 6.38 9.69 1.01
N GLY A 241 6.96 8.52 1.30
CA GLY A 241 8.38 8.37 1.57
C GLY A 241 8.98 7.25 0.73
N TYR A 242 10.25 7.37 0.35
CA TYR A 242 10.98 6.38 -0.44
C TYR A 242 12.33 6.04 0.20
N GLY A 243 13.10 5.13 -0.41
CA GLY A 243 14.45 4.79 0.05
C GLY A 243 14.53 4.20 1.47
N GLY A 244 13.43 3.64 1.98
CA GLY A 244 13.37 3.15 3.35
C GLY A 244 12.98 4.20 4.38
N ALA A 245 12.73 5.44 3.98
CA ALA A 245 12.29 6.51 4.87
C ALA A 245 11.02 6.12 5.66
N ARG A 246 11.01 6.46 6.93
CA ARG A 246 9.89 6.16 7.82
C ARG A 246 8.76 7.15 7.60
N VAL A 247 7.72 6.72 6.92
CA VAL A 247 6.48 7.48 6.80
C VAL A 247 5.70 7.36 8.12
N PRO A 248 5.14 8.46 8.65
CA PRO A 248 4.30 8.41 9.85
C PRO A 248 3.14 7.44 9.69
N ALA A 249 2.83 6.68 10.74
CA ALA A 249 1.65 5.82 10.73
C ALA A 249 0.39 6.66 10.52
N GLY A 250 -0.43 6.29 9.53
CA GLY A 250 -1.63 7.03 9.19
C GLY A 250 -2.63 6.20 8.39
N LYS A 251 -3.85 6.74 8.26
CA LYS A 251 -4.90 6.14 7.45
C LYS A 251 -4.91 6.79 6.07
N VAL A 252 -4.84 5.98 5.02
CA VAL A 252 -4.82 6.43 3.63
C VAL A 252 -6.04 5.88 2.88
N SER A 253 -6.62 6.67 1.99
CA SER A 253 -7.72 6.20 1.16
C SER A 253 -7.22 5.15 0.15
N ARG A 254 -8.11 4.24 -0.24
CA ARG A 254 -7.77 3.27 -1.28
C ARG A 254 -7.64 3.90 -2.65
N ASP A 255 -8.26 5.05 -2.85
CA ASP A 255 -8.13 5.83 -4.08
C ASP A 255 -6.72 6.41 -4.19
N ASP A 256 -6.18 7.04 -3.13
CA ASP A 256 -4.79 7.52 -3.09
C ASP A 256 -3.77 6.39 -3.27
N VAL A 257 -4.03 5.22 -2.68
CA VAL A 257 -3.17 4.05 -2.89
C VAL A 257 -3.23 3.57 -4.34
N ALA A 258 -4.41 3.56 -4.97
CA ALA A 258 -4.55 3.18 -6.37
C ALA A 258 -3.82 4.16 -7.30
N GLU A 259 -3.89 5.47 -7.04
CA GLU A 259 -3.13 6.49 -7.77
C GLU A 259 -1.61 6.35 -7.56
N CYS A 260 -1.17 6.04 -6.32
CA CYS A 260 0.22 5.74 -6.04
C CYS A 260 0.71 4.49 -6.81
N VAL A 261 -0.10 3.42 -6.86
CA VAL A 261 0.20 2.21 -7.63
C VAL A 261 0.22 2.49 -9.13
N LEU A 262 -0.68 3.34 -9.62
CA LEU A 262 -0.68 3.78 -11.03
C LEU A 262 0.63 4.50 -11.38
N SER A 263 1.07 5.46 -10.54
CA SER A 263 2.37 6.11 -10.73
C SER A 263 3.53 5.12 -10.65
N ALA A 264 3.51 4.22 -9.67
CA ALA A 264 4.53 3.17 -9.54
C ALA A 264 4.58 2.25 -10.78
N THR A 265 3.45 2.10 -11.49
CA THR A 265 3.37 1.28 -12.70
C THR A 265 4.01 1.97 -13.91
N PHE A 266 3.84 3.28 -14.09
CA PHE A 266 4.19 3.97 -15.34
C PHE A 266 5.26 5.04 -15.20
N ALA A 267 5.42 5.71 -14.05
CA ALA A 267 6.41 6.76 -13.90
C ALA A 267 7.84 6.20 -13.98
N ALA A 268 8.68 6.82 -14.81
CA ALA A 268 10.05 6.34 -15.06
C ALA A 268 10.89 6.33 -13.78
N ASN A 269 10.79 7.35 -12.96
CA ASN A 269 11.54 7.50 -11.71
C ASN A 269 11.09 6.55 -10.58
N ALA A 270 9.95 5.88 -10.73
CA ALA A 270 9.50 4.84 -9.79
C ALA A 270 10.11 3.45 -10.08
N ALA A 271 10.99 3.35 -11.10
CA ALA A 271 11.72 2.13 -11.38
C ALA A 271 12.63 1.76 -10.19
N ASN A 272 12.58 0.50 -9.78
CA ASN A 272 13.39 -0.08 -8.70
C ASN A 272 13.24 0.67 -7.35
N ALA A 273 12.07 1.21 -7.06
CA ALA A 273 11.80 2.01 -5.88
C ALA A 273 10.83 1.34 -4.90
N THR A 274 11.04 1.60 -3.61
CA THR A 274 10.13 1.24 -2.53
C THR A 274 9.51 2.50 -1.94
N VAL A 275 8.19 2.58 -1.96
CA VAL A 275 7.43 3.77 -1.56
C VAL A 275 6.47 3.45 -0.42
N GLY A 276 6.58 4.16 0.69
CA GLY A 276 5.58 4.19 1.75
C GLY A 276 4.53 5.25 1.45
N VAL A 277 3.24 4.96 1.67
CA VAL A 277 2.15 5.92 1.49
C VAL A 277 1.18 5.90 2.66
N ALA A 278 0.95 7.06 3.27
CA ALA A 278 0.01 7.25 4.37
C ALA A 278 -0.80 8.54 4.21
N GLY A 279 -1.88 8.67 4.95
CA GLY A 279 -2.61 9.92 5.07
C GLY A 279 -2.36 10.58 6.43
N LYS A 280 -2.39 11.89 6.47
CA LYS A 280 -2.20 12.72 7.66
C LYS A 280 -3.24 13.84 7.66
N ALA A 281 -3.76 14.22 8.82
CA ALA A 281 -4.52 15.46 8.93
C ALA A 281 -3.62 16.64 8.53
N ALA A 282 -4.13 17.55 7.70
CA ALA A 282 -3.39 18.76 7.40
C ALA A 282 -3.15 19.55 8.69
N PRO A 283 -1.99 20.20 8.87
CA PRO A 283 -1.75 21.03 10.04
C PRO A 283 -2.82 22.11 10.15
N SER A 284 -3.50 22.20 11.29
CA SER A 284 -4.37 23.31 11.63
C SER A 284 -3.53 24.55 11.91
N GLY A 285 -3.47 25.47 10.98
CA GLY A 285 -2.61 26.65 11.03
C GLY A 285 -1.60 26.59 9.93
N GLY A 286 -1.87 27.33 8.86
CA GLY A 286 -1.05 27.32 7.66
C GLY A 286 0.43 27.55 7.92
N VAL A 287 1.18 26.49 7.99
CA VAL A 287 2.58 26.58 7.58
C VAL A 287 2.49 27.05 6.14
N ALA A 288 3.10 28.19 5.86
CA ALA A 288 3.19 28.72 4.51
C ALA A 288 3.84 27.63 3.64
N ALA A 289 3.00 26.81 3.04
CA ALA A 289 3.43 25.87 2.05
C ALA A 289 3.92 26.74 0.91
N GLU A 290 5.16 26.64 0.57
CA GLU A 290 5.65 27.18 -0.68
C GLU A 290 4.84 26.50 -1.77
N MET A 291 3.86 27.24 -2.30
CA MET A 291 3.15 26.84 -3.49
C MET A 291 4.11 26.98 -4.66
N SER A 292 4.76 25.89 -5.03
CA SER A 292 5.58 25.90 -6.23
C SER A 292 4.67 25.91 -7.46
N TRP A 293 4.84 26.94 -8.28
CA TRP A 293 4.18 27.01 -9.58
C TRP A 293 4.92 26.12 -10.58
N ASP A 294 4.23 25.18 -11.20
CA ASP A 294 4.76 24.43 -12.33
C ASP A 294 4.24 25.04 -13.65
N PRO A 295 5.08 25.79 -14.39
CA PRO A 295 4.66 26.44 -15.61
C PRO A 295 4.32 25.44 -16.74
N ALA A 296 4.84 24.22 -16.70
CA ALA A 296 4.54 23.19 -17.68
C ALA A 296 3.14 22.60 -17.49
N ARG A 297 2.55 22.76 -16.30
CA ARG A 297 1.27 22.17 -15.92
C ARG A 297 0.19 23.20 -15.58
N GLY A 298 0.55 24.49 -15.47
CA GLY A 298 -0.37 25.57 -15.17
C GLY A 298 -1.07 25.47 -13.81
N MET A 299 -0.44 24.79 -12.83
CA MET A 299 -1.02 24.54 -11.50
C MET A 299 -0.06 24.87 -10.38
N HIS A 300 -0.62 25.26 -9.24
CA HIS A 300 0.11 25.35 -7.99
C HIS A 300 0.01 24.03 -7.22
N TYR A 301 1.15 23.51 -6.78
CA TYR A 301 1.21 22.32 -5.93
C TYR A 301 1.60 22.71 -4.50
N ARG A 302 0.91 22.10 -3.56
CA ARG A 302 1.35 22.10 -2.18
C ARG A 302 2.07 20.78 -1.92
N THR A 303 3.39 20.79 -2.15
CA THR A 303 4.25 19.68 -1.73
C THR A 303 5.29 20.24 -0.77
N VAL A 304 5.36 19.66 0.42
CA VAL A 304 6.33 20.05 1.45
C VAL A 304 7.27 18.87 1.65
N ALA A 305 8.57 19.09 1.50
CA ALA A 305 9.56 18.11 1.93
C ALA A 305 9.62 18.14 3.47
N LEU A 306 9.25 17.02 4.11
CA LEU A 306 9.36 16.84 5.56
C LEU A 306 10.78 16.41 5.95
N ALA A 307 11.45 15.73 5.04
CA ALA A 307 12.84 15.28 5.09
C ALA A 307 13.29 15.01 3.66
N ASP A 308 14.56 14.71 3.44
CA ASP A 308 15.12 14.50 2.10
C ASP A 308 14.37 13.44 1.26
N GLU A 309 13.70 12.51 1.92
CA GLU A 309 13.04 11.35 1.30
C GLU A 309 11.54 11.25 1.63
N VAL A 310 10.94 12.27 2.25
CA VAL A 310 9.54 12.26 2.69
C VAL A 310 8.83 13.53 2.24
N PHE A 311 7.76 13.37 1.48
CA PHE A 311 6.92 14.44 0.94
C PHE A 311 5.50 14.35 1.47
N GLU A 312 4.86 15.48 1.69
CA GLU A 312 3.42 15.56 1.96
C GLU A 312 2.72 16.49 0.96
N GLY A 313 1.51 16.18 0.58
CA GLY A 313 0.75 17.00 -0.37
C GLY A 313 -0.63 16.42 -0.70
N GLU A 314 -1.31 17.10 -1.58
CA GLU A 314 -2.64 16.71 -2.06
C GLU A 314 -2.57 15.86 -3.34
N ASP A 315 -1.54 16.07 -4.15
CA ASP A 315 -1.32 15.37 -5.42
C ASP A 315 -0.27 14.25 -5.28
N VAL A 316 -0.77 13.02 -5.34
CA VAL A 316 0.04 11.79 -5.28
C VAL A 316 1.05 11.74 -6.43
N HIS A 317 0.66 12.13 -7.63
CA HIS A 317 1.52 12.01 -8.83
C HIS A 317 2.72 12.94 -8.78
N SER A 318 2.53 14.18 -8.30
CA SER A 318 3.62 15.15 -8.11
C SER A 318 4.65 14.65 -7.10
N MET A 319 4.19 14.04 -6.00
CA MET A 319 5.08 13.46 -5.00
C MET A 319 5.79 12.22 -5.55
N MET A 320 5.08 11.37 -6.27
CA MET A 320 5.67 10.20 -6.91
C MET A 320 6.72 10.56 -7.97
N ALA A 321 6.63 11.74 -8.58
CA ALA A 321 7.63 12.24 -9.53
C ALA A 321 8.99 12.56 -8.88
N GLN A 322 9.07 12.60 -7.55
CA GLN A 322 10.29 12.88 -6.78
C GLN A 322 10.94 11.63 -6.20
N VAL A 323 10.29 10.47 -6.33
CA VAL A 323 10.80 9.18 -5.85
C VAL A 323 12.09 8.81 -6.60
N ARG A 324 13.00 8.15 -5.91
CA ARG A 324 14.26 7.65 -6.46
C ARG A 324 14.39 6.15 -6.26
N GLU A 325 15.27 5.55 -7.01
CA GLU A 325 15.63 4.14 -6.92
C GLU A 325 16.13 3.78 -5.50
N ASP A 326 15.82 2.55 -5.05
CA ASP A 326 16.32 2.01 -3.78
C ASP A 326 17.84 1.86 -3.82
N GLU A 327 18.50 2.18 -2.72
CA GLU A 327 19.87 1.73 -2.50
C GLU A 327 19.91 0.21 -2.29
N ASP A 328 20.92 -0.46 -2.81
CA ASP A 328 21.03 -1.95 -2.85
C ASP A 328 21.15 -2.62 -1.45
N THR A 329 21.03 -1.88 -0.36
CA THR A 329 21.40 -2.29 1.00
C THR A 329 20.26 -2.81 1.89
N LEU A 330 19.10 -3.19 1.33
CA LEU A 330 18.00 -3.73 2.13
C LEU A 330 18.32 -5.15 2.64
N GLU A 331 19.00 -5.23 3.79
CA GLU A 331 19.35 -6.49 4.44
C GLU A 331 18.13 -7.34 4.83
N PRO A 332 18.24 -8.68 4.75
CA PRO A 332 17.21 -9.57 5.27
C PRO A 332 17.08 -9.41 6.79
N GLN A 333 15.87 -9.12 7.25
CA GLN A 333 15.57 -8.96 8.67
C GLN A 333 14.94 -10.24 9.23
N ARG A 334 15.38 -10.67 10.42
CA ARG A 334 14.85 -11.84 11.12
C ARG A 334 13.85 -11.42 12.17
N TYR A 335 12.61 -11.78 12.01
CA TYR A 335 11.51 -11.48 12.96
C TYR A 335 11.27 -12.60 13.97
N GLU A 336 11.65 -13.83 13.64
CA GLU A 336 11.33 -15.05 14.40
C GLU A 336 11.79 -15.00 15.86
N PRO A 337 13.01 -14.56 16.20
CA PRO A 337 13.46 -14.50 17.59
C PRO A 337 12.60 -13.57 18.46
N TYR A 338 12.16 -12.44 17.91
CA TYR A 338 11.36 -11.46 18.64
C TYR A 338 9.93 -11.94 18.85
N VAL A 339 9.34 -12.64 17.87
CA VAL A 339 8.01 -13.24 17.98
C VAL A 339 8.05 -14.42 18.96
N ALA A 340 9.10 -15.23 18.95
CA ALA A 340 9.30 -16.31 19.93
C ALA A 340 9.41 -15.76 21.34
N ALA A 341 10.22 -14.69 21.55
CA ALA A 341 10.35 -14.02 22.84
C ALA A 341 9.01 -13.43 23.33
N PHE A 342 8.22 -12.85 22.43
CA PHE A 342 6.87 -12.34 22.73
C PHE A 342 5.94 -13.45 23.22
N PHE A 343 5.90 -14.61 22.55
CA PHE A 343 5.11 -15.74 23.02
C PHE A 343 5.61 -16.33 24.35
N ALA A 344 6.92 -16.41 24.56
CA ALA A 344 7.51 -16.85 25.82
C ALA A 344 7.12 -15.92 26.97
N LEU A 345 7.14 -14.60 26.75
CA LEU A 345 6.71 -13.60 27.73
C LEU A 345 5.23 -13.78 28.08
N LEU A 346 4.35 -13.92 27.07
CA LEU A 346 2.91 -14.15 27.30
C LEU A 346 2.65 -15.45 28.09
N ALA A 347 3.36 -16.53 27.76
CA ALA A 347 3.27 -17.79 28.50
C ALA A 347 3.74 -17.63 29.95
N GLY A 348 4.86 -16.92 30.17
CA GLY A 348 5.38 -16.61 31.51
C GLY A 348 4.39 -15.80 32.35
N VAL A 349 3.79 -14.76 31.77
CA VAL A 349 2.73 -13.96 32.40
C VAL A 349 1.51 -14.84 32.73
N GLY A 350 1.07 -15.69 31.79
CA GLY A 350 -0.02 -16.62 32.02
C GLY A 350 0.22 -17.58 33.20
N VAL A 351 1.43 -18.11 33.30
CA VAL A 351 1.85 -18.96 34.45
C VAL A 351 1.84 -18.18 35.75
N LEU A 352 2.39 -16.97 35.78
CA LEU A 352 2.42 -16.12 36.98
C LEU A 352 1.01 -15.76 37.44
N VAL A 353 0.11 -15.40 36.52
CA VAL A 353 -1.30 -15.11 36.85
C VAL A 353 -1.99 -16.36 37.40
N SER A 354 -1.81 -17.51 36.75
CA SER A 354 -2.38 -18.77 37.19
C SER A 354 -1.87 -19.20 38.60
N CYS A 355 -0.56 -19.05 38.85
CA CYS A 355 0.03 -19.30 40.14
C CYS A 355 -0.47 -18.32 41.19
N GLY A 356 -0.65 -17.03 40.83
CA GLY A 356 -1.20 -16.02 41.75
C GLY A 356 -2.64 -16.32 42.14
N VAL A 357 -3.48 -16.67 41.14
CA VAL A 357 -4.87 -17.07 41.38
C VAL A 357 -4.95 -18.35 42.23
N ALA A 358 -4.09 -19.35 41.95
CA ALA A 358 -4.04 -20.59 42.76
C ALA A 358 -3.60 -20.35 44.22
N ARG A 359 -2.63 -19.42 44.42
CA ARG A 359 -2.23 -19.01 45.80
C ARG A 359 -3.37 -18.29 46.51
N LEU A 360 -4.04 -17.35 45.85
CA LEU A 360 -5.17 -16.62 46.42
C LEU A 360 -6.32 -17.58 46.77
N ALA A 361 -6.65 -18.52 45.89
CA ALA A 361 -7.66 -19.55 46.17
C ALA A 361 -7.31 -20.40 47.36
N LYS A 362 -6.04 -20.86 47.50
CA LYS A 362 -5.57 -21.60 48.66
C LYS A 362 -5.68 -20.79 49.94
N THR A 363 -5.34 -19.50 49.90
CA THR A 363 -5.43 -18.59 51.05
C THR A 363 -6.90 -18.40 51.47
N VAL A 364 -7.80 -18.17 50.51
CA VAL A 364 -9.25 -18.00 50.78
C VAL A 364 -9.86 -19.29 51.35
N VAL A 365 -9.54 -20.44 50.75
CA VAL A 365 -10.00 -21.75 51.27
C VAL A 365 -9.44 -22.04 52.64
N GLY A 366 -8.14 -21.76 52.89
CA GLY A 366 -7.53 -21.91 54.21
C GLY A 366 -8.17 -21.03 55.26
N TRP A 367 -8.58 -19.81 54.90
CA TRP A 367 -9.31 -18.89 55.78
C TRP A 367 -10.73 -19.39 56.10
N ALA A 368 -11.43 -19.89 55.07
CA ALA A 368 -12.78 -20.44 55.24
C ALA A 368 -12.81 -21.75 56.08
N LEU A 369 -11.77 -22.55 55.99
CA LEU A 369 -11.64 -23.79 56.77
C LEU A 369 -11.03 -23.58 58.17
N GLY A 370 -10.32 -22.51 58.39
CA GLY A 370 -9.73 -22.15 59.72
C GLY A 370 -10.67 -21.30 60.59
N ALA A 371 -11.83 -20.89 60.03
CA ALA A 371 -12.86 -20.16 60.80
C ALA A 371 -14.00 -21.06 61.28
N ALA A 372 -13.86 -22.37 61.19
CA ALA A 372 -14.70 -23.39 61.77
C ALA A 372 -13.88 -24.15 62.85
#